data_c92986eacccfc03d6ea2ab256f2ad944
#
_entry.id   c92986eacccfc03d6ea2ab256f2ad944
#
_cell.length_a   1.000
_cell.length_b   1.000
_cell.length_c   1.000
_cell.angle_alpha   90.00
_cell.angle_beta   90.00
_cell.angle_gamma   90.00
#
_symmetry.space_group_name_H-M   'P 1'
#
loop_
_entity.id
_entity.type
_entity.pdbx_description
1 polymer ?
#
loop_
_entity_poly.entity_id
_entity_poly.type
_entity_poly.pdbx_seq_one_letter_code
_entity_poly.pdbx_strand_id
1 'polypeptide(L)'
;MSIYRIYAGADGESHIEEIHVAQHPELGALRQVAQVGIHEFPALRTMDFHPLPERRLIIHVRGEVEIGVSDGSTQIFRPGDARVMEDTSGRGHTHRDLTLQRHLYLP
;
A
#
# COMPACT_ATOMS: atom_id res chain seq x y z
N MET A 1 1.30 -14.50 3.84
CA MET A 1 0.98 -13.07 4.03
C MET A 1 2.25 -12.27 4.12
N SER A 2 2.35 -11.21 3.34
CA SER A 2 3.49 -10.28 3.37
C SER A 2 3.00 -8.87 3.67
N ILE A 3 3.83 -8.10 4.35
CA ILE A 3 3.56 -6.69 4.67
C ILE A 3 4.67 -5.85 4.07
N TYR A 4 4.30 -4.85 3.29
CA TYR A 4 5.23 -3.92 2.66
C TYR A 4 4.91 -2.49 3.09
N ARG A 5 5.96 -1.70 3.22
CA ARG A 5 5.87 -0.27 3.43
C ARG A 5 6.26 0.44 2.15
N ILE A 6 5.45 1.40 1.72
CA ILE A 6 5.77 2.29 0.61
C ILE A 6 5.88 3.69 1.19
N TYR A 7 7.07 4.29 1.09
CA TYR A 7 7.37 5.55 1.75
C TYR A 7 8.13 6.50 0.83
N ALA A 8 7.99 7.79 1.11
CA ALA A 8 8.74 8.84 0.41
C ALA A 8 10.14 8.96 1.02
N GLY A 9 11.16 8.79 0.20
CA GLY A 9 12.55 8.99 0.59
C GLY A 9 12.96 10.46 0.56
N ALA A 10 14.14 10.74 1.11
CA ALA A 10 14.73 12.08 1.07
C ALA A 10 15.04 12.55 -0.36
N ASP A 11 15.12 11.62 -1.32
CA ASP A 11 15.32 11.89 -2.74
C ASP A 11 14.04 12.36 -3.47
N GLY A 12 12.90 12.42 -2.77
CA GLY A 12 11.61 12.77 -3.36
C GLY A 12 10.94 11.62 -4.13
N GLU A 13 11.53 10.42 -4.08
CA GLU A 13 11.01 9.24 -4.75
C GLU A 13 10.41 8.27 -3.75
N SER A 14 9.43 7.46 -4.18
CA SER A 14 8.88 6.42 -3.34
C SER A 14 9.76 5.17 -3.38
N HIS A 15 9.80 4.46 -2.25
CA HIS A 15 10.55 3.22 -2.07
C HIS A 15 9.66 2.13 -1.50
N ILE A 16 9.98 0.88 -1.81
CA ILE A 16 9.25 -0.30 -1.33
C ILE A 16 10.17 -1.08 -0.38
N GLU A 17 9.67 -1.36 0.81
CA GLU A 17 10.40 -2.11 1.84
C GLU A 17 9.51 -3.19 2.43
N GLU A 18 10.01 -4.43 2.48
CA GLU A 18 9.29 -5.49 3.20
C GLU A 18 9.44 -5.31 4.70
N ILE A 19 8.33 -5.43 5.43
CA ILE A 19 8.29 -5.34 6.88
C ILE A 19 8.17 -6.74 7.46
N HIS A 20 9.12 -7.09 8.32
CA HIS A 20 9.08 -8.34 9.10
C HIS A 20 8.55 -8.04 10.49
N VAL A 21 7.35 -8.57 10.80
CA VAL A 21 6.63 -8.27 12.05
C VAL A 21 7.50 -8.55 13.28
N ALA A 22 8.35 -9.57 13.23
CA ALA A 22 9.24 -9.90 14.35
C ALA A 22 10.22 -8.77 14.69
N GLN A 23 10.55 -7.90 13.74
CA GLN A 23 11.44 -6.75 13.93
C GLN A 23 10.68 -5.45 14.25
N HIS A 24 9.34 -5.51 14.26
CA HIS A 24 8.45 -4.38 14.48
C HIS A 24 7.39 -4.73 15.53
N PRO A 25 7.78 -4.89 16.81
CA PRO A 25 6.84 -5.30 17.85
C PRO A 25 5.68 -4.33 18.04
N GLU A 26 5.83 -3.07 17.63
CA GLU A 26 4.77 -2.08 17.63
C GLU A 26 3.57 -2.48 16.76
N LEU A 27 3.78 -3.30 15.73
CA LEU A 27 2.71 -3.77 14.85
C LEU A 27 1.83 -4.84 15.51
N GLY A 28 2.34 -5.48 16.56
CA GLY A 28 1.58 -6.47 17.33
C GLY A 28 0.60 -5.86 18.33
N ALA A 29 0.67 -4.56 18.55
CA ALA A 29 -0.18 -3.84 19.49
C ALA A 29 -1.22 -3.04 18.73
N LEU A 30 -2.49 -3.40 18.88
CA LEU A 30 -3.57 -2.59 18.36
C LEU A 30 -3.66 -1.28 19.13
N ARG A 31 -3.62 -0.20 18.41
CA ARG A 31 -3.85 1.14 18.92
C ARG A 31 -5.26 1.56 18.57
N GLN A 32 -5.61 2.78 18.94
CA GLN A 32 -6.88 3.35 18.55
C GLN A 32 -6.95 3.48 17.03
N VAL A 33 -7.99 2.93 16.42
CA VAL A 33 -8.27 3.04 14.99
C VAL A 33 -9.43 4.01 14.82
N ALA A 34 -9.21 5.10 14.08
CA ALA A 34 -10.22 6.13 13.88
C ALA A 34 -11.31 5.68 12.92
N GLN A 35 -10.97 4.88 11.91
CA GLN A 35 -11.89 4.49 10.85
C GLN A 35 -11.43 3.20 10.18
N VAL A 36 -12.38 2.35 9.79
CA VAL A 36 -12.14 1.20 8.91
C VAL A 36 -13.15 1.28 7.78
N GLY A 37 -12.66 1.26 6.55
CA GLY A 37 -13.50 1.21 5.36
C GLY A 37 -13.30 -0.09 4.59
N ILE A 38 -14.32 -0.48 3.84
CA ILE A 38 -14.22 -1.56 2.86
C ILE A 38 -14.42 -0.94 1.49
N HIS A 39 -13.40 -1.07 0.63
CA HIS A 39 -13.43 -0.51 -0.72
C HIS A 39 -13.53 -1.63 -1.75
N GLU A 40 -14.48 -1.49 -2.66
CA GLU A 40 -14.60 -2.30 -3.87
C GLU A 40 -14.63 -1.38 -5.07
N PHE A 41 -14.01 -1.83 -6.15
CA PHE A 41 -13.94 -1.06 -7.38
C PHE A 41 -14.55 -1.88 -8.52
N PRO A 42 -15.52 -1.31 -9.27
CA PRO A 42 -16.25 -2.05 -10.30
C PRO A 42 -15.46 -2.28 -11.60
N ALA A 43 -14.30 -1.63 -11.74
CA ALA A 43 -13.46 -1.73 -12.92
C ALA A 43 -11.99 -1.71 -12.53
N LEU A 44 -11.14 -2.20 -13.44
CA LEU A 44 -9.69 -2.15 -13.26
C LEU A 44 -9.20 -0.71 -13.39
N ARG A 45 -8.34 -0.30 -12.47
CA ARG A 45 -7.76 1.06 -12.43
C ARG A 45 -6.29 1.00 -12.79
N THR A 46 -5.85 2.00 -13.53
CA THR A 46 -4.43 2.25 -13.79
C THR A 46 -4.16 3.71 -13.47
N MET A 47 -3.16 3.95 -12.61
CA MET A 47 -2.79 5.30 -12.19
C MET A 47 -1.29 5.49 -12.38
N ASP A 48 -0.92 6.61 -12.97
CA ASP A 48 0.48 7.03 -13.10
C ASP A 48 1.01 7.51 -11.75
N PHE A 49 2.27 7.91 -11.68
CA PHE A 49 2.91 8.35 -10.43
C PHE A 49 2.07 9.40 -9.72
N HIS A 50 1.78 9.13 -8.46
CA HIS A 50 1.05 10.04 -7.58
C HIS A 50 1.36 9.70 -6.12
N PRO A 51 1.53 10.72 -5.26
CA PRO A 51 1.56 10.50 -3.82
C PRO A 51 0.16 10.34 -3.27
N LEU A 52 0.05 9.93 -2.02
CA LEU A 52 -1.22 9.83 -1.33
C LEU A 52 -1.50 11.09 -0.49
N PRO A 53 -2.77 11.46 -0.29
CA PRO A 53 -3.13 12.60 0.57
C PRO A 53 -2.89 12.33 2.06
N GLU A 54 -2.85 11.05 2.47
CA GLU A 54 -2.70 10.66 3.87
C GLU A 54 -2.08 9.27 4.00
N ARG A 55 -1.44 9.00 5.14
CA ARG A 55 -0.99 7.65 5.50
C ARG A 55 -2.19 6.71 5.61
N ARG A 56 -1.98 5.46 5.23
CA ARG A 56 -3.02 4.44 5.38
C ARG A 56 -2.43 3.03 5.39
N LEU A 57 -3.12 2.13 6.08
CA LEU A 57 -2.90 0.70 5.97
C LEU A 57 -3.96 0.12 5.05
N ILE A 58 -3.54 -0.65 4.07
CA ILE A 58 -4.44 -1.38 3.18
C ILE A 58 -4.19 -2.86 3.36
N ILE A 59 -5.25 -3.61 3.64
CA ILE A 59 -5.21 -5.07 3.75
C ILE A 59 -6.00 -5.63 2.57
N HIS A 60 -5.32 -6.38 1.71
CA HIS A 60 -5.93 -6.93 0.50
C HIS A 60 -6.76 -8.16 0.83
N VAL A 61 -8.02 -8.13 0.42
CA VAL A 61 -8.98 -9.22 0.67
C VAL A 61 -9.27 -9.98 -0.61
N ARG A 62 -9.34 -9.29 -1.75
CA ARG A 62 -9.61 -9.89 -3.06
C ARG A 62 -8.87 -9.14 -4.16
N GLY A 63 -8.36 -9.91 -5.13
CA GLY A 63 -7.72 -9.37 -6.31
C GLY A 63 -6.22 -9.13 -6.14
N GLU A 64 -5.57 -8.87 -7.26
CA GLU A 64 -4.14 -8.58 -7.33
C GLU A 64 -3.91 -7.18 -7.85
N VAL A 65 -2.95 -6.48 -7.26
CA VAL A 65 -2.56 -5.13 -7.66
C VAL A 65 -1.04 -5.03 -7.74
N GLU A 66 -0.54 -4.31 -8.73
CA GLU A 66 0.87 -4.01 -8.88
C GLU A 66 1.12 -2.55 -8.50
N ILE A 67 2.03 -2.35 -7.57
CA ILE A 67 2.53 -1.03 -7.18
C ILE A 67 3.95 -0.90 -7.68
N GLY A 68 4.25 0.19 -8.38
CA GLY A 68 5.57 0.47 -8.91
C GLY A 68 6.14 1.77 -8.38
N VAL A 69 7.47 1.85 -8.35
CA VAL A 69 8.21 3.05 -7.96
C VAL A 69 9.19 3.44 -9.04
N SER A 70 9.77 4.65 -8.95
CA SER A 70 10.49 5.28 -10.05
C SER A 70 11.81 4.60 -10.43
N ASP A 71 12.38 3.77 -9.57
CA ASP A 71 13.58 2.99 -9.89
C ASP A 71 13.30 1.75 -10.75
N GLY A 72 12.02 1.52 -11.09
CA GLY A 72 11.56 0.35 -11.85
C GLY A 72 11.15 -0.83 -10.98
N SER A 73 11.32 -0.75 -9.65
CA SER A 73 10.87 -1.79 -8.74
C SER A 73 9.35 -1.86 -8.71
N THR A 74 8.82 -3.07 -8.66
CA THR A 74 7.38 -3.32 -8.54
C THR A 74 7.14 -4.39 -7.49
N GLN A 75 5.95 -4.35 -6.89
CA GLN A 75 5.47 -5.37 -5.98
C GLN A 75 4.01 -5.69 -6.31
N ILE A 76 3.72 -6.97 -6.45
CA ILE A 76 2.35 -7.45 -6.61
C ILE A 76 1.81 -7.84 -5.25
N PHE A 77 0.65 -7.28 -4.91
CA PHE A 77 -0.08 -7.56 -3.67
C PHE A 77 -1.25 -8.48 -3.99
N ARG A 78 -1.37 -9.54 -3.20
CA ARG A 78 -2.39 -10.60 -3.33
C ARG A 78 -3.25 -10.66 -2.07
N PRO A 79 -4.37 -11.36 -2.09
CA PRO A 79 -5.18 -11.57 -0.88
C PRO A 79 -4.33 -12.07 0.29
N GLY A 80 -4.48 -11.43 1.45
CA GLY A 80 -3.70 -11.68 2.65
C GLY A 80 -2.47 -10.80 2.80
N ASP A 81 -2.04 -10.09 1.76
CA ASP A 81 -0.95 -9.11 1.86
C ASP A 81 -1.46 -7.78 2.37
N ALA A 82 -0.58 -7.03 3.00
CA ALA A 82 -0.86 -5.69 3.47
C ALA A 82 0.22 -4.71 3.00
N ARG A 83 -0.17 -3.45 2.84
CA ARG A 83 0.77 -2.38 2.54
C ARG A 83 0.53 -1.17 3.44
N VAL A 84 1.60 -0.70 4.05
CA VAL A 84 1.62 0.54 4.83
C VAL A 84 2.04 1.65 3.87
N MET A 85 1.09 2.48 3.48
CA MET A 85 1.30 3.53 2.50
C MET A 85 1.65 4.83 3.23
N GLU A 86 2.88 5.27 3.05
CA GLU A 86 3.43 6.45 3.73
C GLU A 86 4.04 7.47 2.76
N ASP A 87 3.94 7.25 1.46
CA ASP A 87 4.44 8.17 0.45
C ASP A 87 3.44 9.31 0.20
N THR A 88 3.37 10.21 1.16
CA THR A 88 2.45 11.36 1.16
C THR A 88 3.04 12.61 0.53
N SER A 89 4.24 12.51 -0.02
CA SER A 89 4.93 13.61 -0.69
C SER A 89 5.79 13.07 -1.83
N GLY A 90 6.34 13.97 -2.64
CA GLY A 90 7.21 13.61 -3.74
C GLY A 90 6.47 13.03 -4.94
N ARG A 91 7.17 12.23 -5.73
CA ARG A 91 6.65 11.68 -6.98
C ARG A 91 5.57 10.61 -6.77
N GLY A 92 5.68 9.84 -5.69
CA GLY A 92 4.72 8.79 -5.40
C GLY A 92 5.00 7.49 -6.14
N HIS A 93 3.95 6.71 -6.29
CA HIS A 93 3.98 5.37 -6.86
C HIS A 93 2.99 5.25 -8.02
N THR A 94 3.15 4.20 -8.83
CA THR A 94 2.17 3.80 -9.84
C THR A 94 1.27 2.71 -9.28
N HIS A 95 0.06 2.62 -9.82
CA HIS A 95 -0.93 1.64 -9.42
C HIS A 95 -1.53 0.98 -10.65
N ARG A 96 -1.59 -0.35 -10.65
CA ARG A 96 -2.25 -1.10 -11.71
C ARG A 96 -3.02 -2.27 -11.12
N ASP A 97 -4.34 -2.23 -11.20
CA ASP A 97 -5.18 -3.37 -10.83
C ASP A 97 -5.02 -4.46 -11.87
N LEU A 98 -4.61 -5.65 -11.45
CA LEU A 98 -4.51 -6.82 -12.33
C LEU A 98 -5.83 -7.56 -12.40
N THR A 99 -6.56 -7.60 -11.29
CA THR A 99 -7.93 -8.14 -11.20
C THR A 99 -8.76 -7.21 -10.33
N LEU A 100 -10.08 -7.42 -10.28
CA LEU A 100 -10.98 -6.60 -9.46
C LEU A 100 -10.60 -6.67 -7.98
N GLN A 101 -10.62 -5.51 -7.32
CA GLN A 101 -10.10 -5.32 -5.97
C GLN A 101 -11.18 -5.21 -4.91
N ARG A 102 -10.91 -5.82 -3.76
CA ARG A 102 -11.58 -5.54 -2.50
C ARG A 102 -10.52 -5.45 -1.42
N HIS A 103 -10.52 -4.38 -0.64
CA HIS A 103 -9.58 -4.22 0.44
C HIS A 103 -10.17 -3.50 1.64
N LEU A 104 -9.55 -3.72 2.81
CA LEU A 104 -9.79 -2.92 4.00
C LEU A 104 -8.88 -1.71 3.95
N TYR A 105 -9.43 -0.57 4.30
CA TYR A 105 -8.76 0.73 4.28
C TYR A 105 -8.80 1.31 5.69
N LEU A 106 -7.61 1.59 6.24
CA LEU A 106 -7.44 2.15 7.58
C LEU A 106 -6.55 3.40 7.46
N PRO A 107 -7.15 4.58 7.40
CA PRO A 107 -6.41 5.83 7.35
C PRO A 107 -5.69 6.14 8.65
#